data_87f84bc181b071e86d2fe802ca95c98a
#
_entry.id   87f84bc181b071e86d2fe802ca95c98a
#
_cell.length_a   1.000
_cell.length_b   1.000
_cell.length_c   1.000
_cell.angle_alpha   90.00
_cell.angle_beta   90.00
_cell.angle_gamma   90.00
#
_symmetry.space_group_name_H-M   'P 1'
#
loop_
_entity.id
_entity.type
_entity.pdbx_description
1 polymer ?
#
loop_
_entity_poly.entity_id
_entity_poly.type
_entity_poly.pdbx_seq_one_letter_code
_entity_poly.pdbx_strand_id
1 'polypeptide(L)'
;MDGITGKALILACSAIGAGLAMIAGIGPGVGQGIAAGYGASAVGRNPGAKGDVMSTMLLGQAVAETTGLYGLVIALILLYANPLIGKL
;
A
#
# COMPACT_ATOMS: atom_id res chain seq x y z
N MET A 1 4.04 29.13 -16.93
CA MET A 1 3.49 27.87 -17.45
C MET A 1 3.45 27.84 -18.96
N ASP A 2 4.21 28.73 -19.59
CA ASP A 2 4.35 28.72 -21.06
C ASP A 2 4.94 27.38 -21.48
N GLY A 3 4.37 26.78 -22.51
CA GLY A 3 4.80 25.49 -23.02
C GLY A 3 4.26 24.27 -22.27
N ILE A 4 3.52 24.46 -21.16
CA ILE A 4 2.88 23.38 -20.44
C ILE A 4 1.38 23.42 -20.71
N THR A 5 0.84 22.35 -21.28
CA THR A 5 -0.60 22.21 -21.50
C THR A 5 -1.29 21.84 -20.18
N GLY A 6 -2.62 22.06 -20.10
CA GLY A 6 -3.40 21.60 -18.96
C GLY A 6 -3.27 20.09 -18.75
N LYS A 7 -3.24 19.33 -19.84
CA LYS A 7 -3.05 17.87 -19.80
C LYS A 7 -1.69 17.51 -19.21
N ALA A 8 -0.62 18.18 -19.63
CA ALA A 8 0.72 17.93 -19.11
C ALA A 8 0.80 18.21 -17.60
N LEU A 9 0.17 19.30 -17.16
CA LEU A 9 0.13 19.64 -15.75
C LEU A 9 -0.62 18.59 -14.93
N ILE A 10 -1.77 18.14 -15.40
CA ILE A 10 -2.52 17.06 -14.71
C ILE A 10 -1.69 15.79 -14.63
N LEU A 11 -1.02 15.40 -15.70
CA LEU A 11 -0.18 14.20 -15.71
C LEU A 11 0.99 14.32 -14.73
N ALA A 12 1.65 15.48 -14.70
CA ALA A 12 2.76 15.70 -13.77
C ALA A 12 2.29 15.64 -12.32
N CYS A 13 1.20 16.34 -11.99
CA CYS A 13 0.63 16.32 -10.63
C CYS A 13 0.11 14.94 -10.27
N SER A 14 -0.48 14.21 -11.21
CA SER A 14 -0.96 12.86 -10.99
C SER A 14 0.18 11.89 -10.70
N ALA A 15 1.32 12.04 -11.38
CA ALA A 15 2.49 11.22 -11.13
C ALA A 15 3.02 11.44 -9.71
N ILE A 16 3.08 12.70 -9.26
CA ILE A 16 3.48 13.04 -7.90
C ILE A 16 2.44 12.51 -6.89
N GLY A 17 1.15 12.73 -7.18
CA GLY A 17 0.07 12.23 -6.34
C GLY A 17 0.07 10.71 -6.20
N ALA A 18 0.38 9.99 -7.27
CA ALA A 18 0.52 8.54 -7.25
C ALA A 18 1.65 8.11 -6.31
N GLY A 19 2.80 8.79 -6.37
CA GLY A 19 3.91 8.53 -5.48
C GLY A 19 3.55 8.80 -4.02
N LEU A 20 2.85 9.91 -3.75
CA LEU A 20 2.38 10.24 -2.40
C LEU A 20 1.36 9.21 -1.88
N ALA A 21 0.48 8.71 -2.76
CA ALA A 21 -0.49 7.68 -2.38
C ALA A 21 0.18 6.40 -1.90
N MET A 22 1.35 6.06 -2.44
CA MET A 22 2.11 4.87 -2.03
C MET A 22 2.67 4.98 -0.61
N ILE A 23 2.70 6.18 -0.03
CA ILE A 23 3.09 6.35 1.38
C ILE A 23 2.14 5.58 2.31
N ALA A 24 0.89 5.35 1.88
CA ALA A 24 -0.05 4.53 2.64
C ALA A 24 0.47 3.12 2.94
N GLY A 25 1.45 2.63 2.18
CA GLY A 25 2.08 1.33 2.43
C GLY A 25 3.01 1.30 3.65
N ILE A 26 3.44 2.45 4.16
CA ILE A 26 4.37 2.50 5.29
C ILE A 26 3.74 1.91 6.55
N GLY A 27 2.50 2.31 6.87
CA GLY A 27 1.82 1.79 8.06
C GLY A 27 1.67 0.28 8.05
N PRO A 28 0.99 -0.31 7.06
CA PRO A 28 0.88 -1.76 6.93
C PRO A 28 2.24 -2.45 6.84
N GLY A 29 3.20 -1.87 6.12
CA GLY A 29 4.54 -2.44 5.98
C GLY A 29 5.24 -2.59 7.32
N VAL A 30 5.24 -1.54 8.14
CA VAL A 30 5.82 -1.58 9.48
C VAL A 30 5.03 -2.52 10.38
N GLY A 31 3.70 -2.40 10.39
CA GLY A 31 2.85 -3.24 11.24
C GLY A 31 2.97 -4.71 10.92
N GLN A 32 2.97 -5.07 9.65
CA GLN A 32 3.11 -6.46 9.22
C GLN A 32 4.50 -7.01 9.51
N GLY A 33 5.54 -6.18 9.39
CA GLY A 33 6.89 -6.56 9.76
C GLY A 33 7.01 -6.86 11.25
N ILE A 34 6.40 -6.04 12.10
CA ILE A 34 6.35 -6.26 13.54
C ILE A 34 5.60 -7.56 13.85
N ALA A 35 4.44 -7.77 13.23
CA ALA A 35 3.66 -9.00 13.41
C ALA A 35 4.47 -10.24 13.00
N ALA A 36 5.22 -10.16 11.91
CA ALA A 36 6.08 -11.25 11.46
C ALA A 36 7.16 -11.56 12.50
N GLY A 37 7.77 -10.53 13.08
CA GLY A 37 8.77 -10.70 14.14
C GLY A 37 8.20 -11.38 15.38
N TYR A 38 7.04 -10.93 15.84
CA TYR A 38 6.37 -11.57 16.97
C TYR A 38 5.94 -13.01 16.65
N GLY A 39 5.45 -13.26 15.43
CA GLY A 39 5.10 -14.61 15.00
C GLY A 39 6.30 -15.54 14.97
N ALA A 40 7.41 -15.10 14.42
CA ALA A 40 8.66 -15.88 14.39
C ALA A 40 9.14 -16.20 15.82
N SER A 41 9.10 -15.21 16.71
CA SER A 41 9.47 -15.38 18.11
C SER A 41 8.55 -16.39 18.81
N ALA A 42 7.24 -16.30 18.57
CA ALA A 42 6.27 -17.22 19.18
C ALA A 42 6.50 -18.66 18.73
N VAL A 43 6.75 -18.89 17.45
CA VAL A 43 7.05 -20.22 16.90
C VAL A 43 8.37 -20.73 17.46
N GLY A 44 9.37 -19.86 17.62
CA GLY A 44 10.65 -20.25 18.22
C GLY A 44 10.50 -20.73 19.67
N ARG A 45 9.60 -20.10 20.43
CA ARG A 45 9.32 -20.49 21.83
C ARG A 45 8.40 -21.69 21.93
N ASN A 46 7.50 -21.88 20.98
CA ASN A 46 6.55 -22.98 20.98
C ASN A 46 6.33 -23.50 19.55
N PRO A 47 7.24 -24.35 19.04
CA PRO A 47 7.12 -24.89 17.68
C PRO A 47 5.81 -25.63 17.43
N GLY A 48 5.19 -26.20 18.46
CA GLY A 48 3.91 -26.89 18.34
C GLY A 48 2.74 -25.98 18.00
N ALA A 49 2.88 -24.66 18.22
CA ALA A 49 1.86 -23.67 17.93
C ALA A 49 2.02 -23.04 16.55
N LYS A 50 2.96 -23.51 15.72
CA LYS A 50 3.27 -22.88 14.43
C LYS A 50 2.03 -22.65 13.56
N GLY A 51 1.15 -23.64 13.44
CA GLY A 51 -0.07 -23.54 12.62
C GLY A 51 -1.00 -22.43 13.11
N ASP A 52 -1.26 -22.39 14.41
CA ASP A 52 -2.14 -21.38 15.02
C ASP A 52 -1.54 -19.98 14.92
N VAL A 53 -0.24 -19.85 15.16
CA VAL A 53 0.47 -18.57 15.04
C VAL A 53 0.40 -18.07 13.59
N MET A 54 0.70 -18.93 12.63
CA MET A 54 0.68 -18.56 11.20
C MET A 54 -0.71 -18.11 10.78
N SER A 55 -1.76 -18.85 11.14
CA SER A 55 -3.13 -18.52 10.74
C SER A 55 -3.56 -17.16 11.30
N THR A 56 -3.34 -16.94 12.60
CA THR A 56 -3.71 -15.71 13.27
C THR A 56 -2.91 -14.51 12.73
N MET A 57 -1.61 -14.69 12.56
CA MET A 57 -0.73 -13.65 12.05
C MET A 57 -1.11 -13.24 10.63
N LEU A 58 -1.28 -14.22 9.73
CA LEU A 58 -1.60 -13.94 8.33
C LEU A 58 -2.96 -13.27 8.19
N LEU A 59 -3.95 -13.65 9.00
CA LEU A 59 -5.26 -13.00 8.97
C LEU A 59 -5.13 -11.52 9.34
N GLY A 60 -4.42 -11.21 10.40
CA GLY A 60 -4.20 -9.83 10.83
C GLY A 60 -3.40 -9.03 9.78
N GLN A 61 -2.37 -9.63 9.21
CA GLN A 61 -1.57 -9.00 8.16
C GLN A 61 -2.41 -8.72 6.90
N ALA A 62 -3.28 -9.64 6.52
CA ALA A 62 -4.14 -9.47 5.35
C ALA A 62 -5.12 -8.31 5.55
N VAL A 63 -5.70 -8.18 6.73
CA VAL A 63 -6.58 -7.06 7.05
C VAL A 63 -5.80 -5.74 7.06
N ALA A 64 -4.61 -5.73 7.64
CA ALA A 64 -3.77 -4.53 7.68
C ALA A 64 -3.34 -4.07 6.28
N GLU A 65 -3.07 -5.01 5.37
CA GLU A 65 -2.67 -4.72 4.00
C GLU A 65 -3.72 -3.92 3.23
N THR A 66 -4.99 -4.04 3.60
CA THR A 66 -6.10 -3.34 2.93
C THR A 66 -5.84 -1.84 2.85
N THR A 67 -5.29 -1.22 3.88
CA THR A 67 -4.97 0.21 3.88
C THR A 67 -3.92 0.56 2.82
N GLY A 68 -2.88 -0.26 2.69
CA GLY A 68 -1.86 -0.08 1.64
C GLY A 68 -2.44 -0.28 0.24
N LEU A 69 -3.37 -1.21 0.09
CA LEU A 69 -4.03 -1.46 -1.20
C LEU A 69 -4.89 -0.27 -1.64
N TYR A 70 -5.52 0.46 -0.71
CA TYR A 70 -6.25 1.68 -1.07
C TYR A 70 -5.33 2.70 -1.72
N GLY A 71 -4.15 2.93 -1.15
CA GLY A 71 -3.17 3.83 -1.75
C GLY A 71 -2.68 3.34 -3.11
N LEU A 72 -2.45 2.03 -3.25
CA LEU A 72 -2.03 1.42 -4.51
C LEU A 72 -3.10 1.61 -5.59
N VAL A 73 -4.38 1.41 -5.27
CA VAL A 73 -5.47 1.59 -6.23
C VAL A 73 -5.52 3.03 -6.72
N ILE A 74 -5.41 4.01 -5.82
CA ILE A 74 -5.37 5.43 -6.21
C ILE A 74 -4.17 5.70 -7.11
N ALA A 75 -2.99 5.17 -6.79
CA ALA A 75 -1.80 5.34 -7.60
C ALA A 75 -1.98 4.78 -9.01
N LEU A 76 -2.56 3.58 -9.13
CA LEU A 76 -2.80 2.96 -10.43
C LEU A 76 -3.83 3.74 -11.25
N ILE A 77 -4.88 4.27 -10.62
CA ILE A 77 -5.87 5.11 -11.29
C ILE A 77 -5.21 6.35 -11.85
N LEU A 78 -4.36 7.02 -11.05
CA LEU A 78 -3.69 8.25 -11.50
C LEU A 78 -2.65 7.99 -12.58
N LEU A 79 -1.98 6.84 -12.58
CA LEU A 79 -0.94 6.53 -13.56
C LEU A 79 -1.50 5.98 -14.87
N TYR A 80 -2.56 5.19 -14.83
CA TYR A 80 -3.01 4.45 -16.01
C TYR A 80 -4.40 4.87 -16.51
N ALA A 81 -5.40 4.96 -15.64
CA ALA A 81 -6.76 5.28 -16.05
C ALA A 81 -7.04 6.78 -16.05
N ASN A 82 -6.39 7.51 -15.24
CA ASN A 82 -6.45 8.95 -14.97
C ASN A 82 -7.74 9.66 -15.43
N PRO A 83 -8.83 9.56 -14.67
CA PRO A 83 -10.10 10.14 -15.04
C PRO A 83 -10.07 11.68 -15.06
N LEU A 84 -9.07 12.29 -14.42
CA LEU A 84 -8.94 13.74 -14.34
C LEU A 84 -8.66 14.38 -15.70
N ILE A 85 -7.96 13.64 -16.59
CA ILE A 85 -7.64 14.14 -17.93
C ILE A 85 -8.91 14.41 -18.75
N GLY A 86 -9.93 13.56 -18.58
CA GLY A 86 -11.20 13.71 -19.30
C GLY A 86 -12.01 14.94 -18.89
N LYS A 87 -11.60 15.63 -17.83
CA LYS A 87 -12.28 16.86 -17.35
C LYS A 87 -11.73 18.14 -17.95
N LEU A 88 -10.76 18.04 -18.82
CA LEU A 88 -10.20 19.19 -19.53
C LEU A 88 -11.05 19.61 -20.72
#